data_f89b243ee05cc315c5fd4ee00125def9
#
_entry.id   f89b243ee05cc315c5fd4ee00125def9
#
_cell.length_a   1.000
_cell.length_b   1.000
_cell.length_c   1.000
_cell.angle_alpha   90.00
_cell.angle_beta   90.00
_cell.angle_gamma   90.00
#
_symmetry.space_group_name_H-M   'P 1'
#
loop_
_entity.id
_entity.type
_entity.pdbx_description
1 polymer ?
#
loop_
_entity_poly.entity_id
_entity_poly.type
_entity_poly.pdbx_seq_one_letter_code
_entity_poly.pdbx_strand_id
1 'polypeptide(L)'
;LIVSRGLGDVYKRQNLLIATIPIVFAGILFNDLISQRLVTKELIAWSNIFFASLLLLSFYLSKKNRDIFHLSILMSLFIGCVQVFALIPGASRSGVVIMACLFLGLNLKDSSRFAFLLAIPTILGALIFLIADSIATNLDILNAQLFVGFITSALVAFFTIKYFLCLLYTSP
;
A
#
# COMPACT_ATOMS: atom_id res chain seq x y z
N LEU A 1 15.72 25.44 10.78
CA LEU A 1 15.87 24.41 9.72
C LEU A 1 15.80 22.97 10.28
N ILE A 2 16.37 22.68 11.45
CA ILE A 2 16.34 21.34 12.07
C ILE A 2 14.96 21.02 12.68
N VAL A 3 14.32 21.99 13.32
CA VAL A 3 12.99 21.86 13.95
C VAL A 3 11.90 21.65 12.88
N SER A 4 11.99 22.31 11.73
CA SER A 4 11.01 22.14 10.64
C SER A 4 11.08 20.76 9.97
N ARG A 5 12.28 20.14 9.90
CA ARG A 5 12.43 18.75 9.41
C ARG A 5 11.83 17.74 10.39
N GLY A 6 12.04 17.92 11.69
CA GLY A 6 11.49 17.02 12.70
C GLY A 6 9.95 17.02 12.76
N LEU A 7 9.33 18.19 12.69
CA LEU A 7 7.87 18.33 12.64
C LEU A 7 7.28 17.68 11.37
N GLY A 8 7.90 17.91 10.20
CA GLY A 8 7.46 17.29 8.95
C GLY A 8 7.52 15.77 8.99
N ASP A 9 8.50 15.18 9.67
CA ASP A 9 8.61 13.72 9.81
C ASP A 9 7.58 13.15 10.79
N VAL A 10 7.22 13.87 11.84
CA VAL A 10 6.13 13.47 12.76
C VAL A 10 4.78 13.49 12.07
N TYR A 11 4.46 14.54 11.30
CA TYR A 11 3.23 14.60 10.51
C TYR A 11 3.13 13.47 9.47
N LYS A 12 4.22 13.12 8.82
CA LYS A 12 4.25 11.98 7.90
C LYS A 12 3.93 10.67 8.61
N ARG A 13 4.47 10.44 9.81
CA ARG A 13 4.19 9.23 10.59
C ARG A 13 2.73 9.15 11.00
N GLN A 14 2.13 10.24 11.47
CA GLN A 14 0.72 10.30 11.80
C GLN A 14 -0.17 10.01 10.58
N ASN A 15 0.12 10.61 9.44
CA ASN A 15 -0.62 10.40 8.20
C ASN A 15 -0.57 8.95 7.74
N LEU A 16 0.58 8.27 7.88
CA LEU A 16 0.71 6.85 7.57
C LEU A 16 -0.13 5.97 8.50
N LEU A 17 -0.11 6.25 9.81
CA LEU A 17 -0.93 5.50 10.77
C LEU A 17 -2.42 5.69 10.50
N ILE A 18 -2.87 6.92 10.27
CA ILE A 18 -4.27 7.22 9.96
C ILE A 18 -4.72 6.55 8.67
N ALA A 19 -3.89 6.58 7.63
CA ALA A 19 -4.18 5.90 6.37
C ALA A 19 -4.18 4.36 6.49
N THR A 20 -3.60 3.79 7.54
CA THR A 20 -3.60 2.34 7.79
C THR A 20 -4.90 1.88 8.46
N ILE A 21 -5.56 2.72 9.25
CA ILE A 21 -6.74 2.35 10.03
C ILE A 21 -7.87 1.73 9.17
N PRO A 22 -8.30 2.35 8.05
CA PRO A 22 -9.43 1.83 7.28
C PRO A 22 -9.19 0.43 6.71
N ILE A 23 -7.99 0.14 6.20
CA ILE A 23 -7.69 -1.17 5.61
C ILE A 23 -7.56 -2.26 6.68
N VAL A 24 -7.02 -1.95 7.86
CA VAL A 24 -6.97 -2.91 8.98
C VAL A 24 -8.37 -3.25 9.44
N PHE A 25 -9.23 -2.25 9.62
CA PHE A 25 -10.63 -2.44 10.00
C PHE A 25 -11.38 -3.25 8.94
N ALA A 26 -11.23 -2.92 7.66
CA ALA A 26 -11.85 -3.66 6.58
C ALA A 26 -11.32 -5.10 6.48
N GLY A 27 -10.01 -5.32 6.68
CA GLY A 27 -9.41 -6.66 6.68
C GLY A 27 -9.99 -7.56 7.76
N ILE A 28 -10.24 -7.02 8.96
CA ILE A 28 -10.89 -7.75 10.07
C ILE A 28 -12.37 -8.05 9.75
N LEU A 29 -13.11 -7.06 9.24
CA LEU A 29 -14.54 -7.23 8.93
C LEU A 29 -14.81 -8.19 7.78
N PHE A 30 -13.96 -8.17 6.76
CA PHE A 30 -14.14 -8.98 5.54
C PHE A 30 -13.25 -10.23 5.51
N ASN A 31 -12.68 -10.64 6.65
CA ASN A 31 -11.81 -11.80 6.73
C ASN A 31 -12.47 -13.06 6.14
N ASP A 32 -13.69 -13.36 6.52
CA ASP A 32 -14.43 -14.54 6.06
C ASP A 32 -14.70 -14.51 4.55
N LEU A 33 -14.95 -13.32 4.00
CA LEU A 33 -15.17 -13.11 2.58
C LEU A 33 -13.86 -13.28 1.78
N ILE A 34 -12.75 -12.81 2.33
CA ILE A 34 -11.41 -12.89 1.73
C ILE A 34 -10.90 -14.35 1.79
N SER A 35 -11.14 -15.04 2.90
CA SER A 35 -10.70 -16.42 3.14
C SER A 35 -11.46 -17.45 2.29
N GLN A 36 -12.73 -17.20 1.95
CA GLN A 36 -13.53 -18.07 1.09
C GLN A 36 -13.03 -18.17 -0.36
N ARG A 37 -11.96 -17.45 -0.72
CA ARG A 37 -11.26 -17.51 -2.00
C ARG A 37 -12.20 -17.61 -3.23
N LEU A 38 -13.24 -16.81 -3.27
CA LEU A 38 -14.07 -16.61 -4.47
C LEU A 38 -13.25 -15.93 -5.60
N VAL A 39 -11.96 -16.28 -5.68
CA VAL A 39 -10.99 -15.63 -6.56
C VAL A 39 -10.92 -16.43 -7.85
N THR A 40 -11.73 -16.05 -8.82
CA THR A 40 -11.58 -16.58 -10.19
C THR A 40 -10.47 -15.83 -10.93
N LYS A 41 -9.81 -16.51 -11.87
CA LYS A 41 -8.79 -15.89 -12.74
C LYS A 41 -9.35 -14.68 -13.50
N GLU A 42 -10.61 -14.76 -13.87
CA GLU A 42 -11.35 -13.71 -14.57
C GLU A 42 -11.52 -12.46 -13.69
N LEU A 43 -11.87 -12.64 -12.41
CA LEU A 43 -11.99 -11.53 -11.48
C LEU A 43 -10.64 -10.80 -11.33
N ILE A 44 -9.53 -11.54 -11.19
CA ILE A 44 -8.19 -10.97 -11.11
C ILE A 44 -7.87 -10.17 -12.38
N ALA A 45 -8.15 -10.73 -13.57
CA ALA A 45 -7.86 -10.07 -14.83
C ALA A 45 -8.64 -8.78 -15.00
N TRP A 46 -9.94 -8.80 -14.75
CA TRP A 46 -10.79 -7.60 -14.83
C TRP A 46 -10.44 -6.55 -13.80
N SER A 47 -10.15 -6.95 -12.57
CA SER A 47 -9.69 -6.02 -11.52
C SER A 47 -8.38 -5.35 -11.90
N ASN A 48 -7.41 -6.10 -12.43
CA ASN A 48 -6.14 -5.54 -12.91
C ASN A 48 -6.36 -4.48 -14.00
N ILE A 49 -7.17 -4.80 -15.03
CA ILE A 49 -7.47 -3.87 -16.13
C ILE A 49 -8.16 -2.62 -15.59
N PHE A 50 -9.15 -2.77 -14.72
CA PHE A 50 -9.91 -1.67 -14.16
C PHE A 50 -9.00 -0.73 -13.34
N PHE A 51 -8.25 -1.26 -12.37
CA PHE A 51 -7.38 -0.43 -11.52
C PHE A 51 -6.19 0.15 -12.28
N ALA A 52 -5.64 -0.55 -13.28
CA ALA A 52 -4.61 -0.01 -14.16
C ALA A 52 -5.14 1.16 -15.00
N SER A 53 -6.35 1.06 -15.52
CA SER A 53 -7.01 2.14 -16.27
C SER A 53 -7.27 3.37 -15.38
N LEU A 54 -7.73 3.15 -14.14
CA LEU A 54 -7.92 4.24 -13.16
C LEU A 54 -6.59 4.90 -12.77
N LEU A 55 -5.52 4.12 -12.60
CA LEU A 55 -4.20 4.65 -12.31
C LEU A 55 -3.70 5.52 -13.47
N LEU A 56 -3.85 5.05 -14.70
CA LEU A 56 -3.49 5.80 -15.90
C LEU A 56 -4.30 7.09 -16.00
N LEU A 57 -5.61 7.03 -15.78
CA LEU A 57 -6.50 8.19 -15.77
C LEU A 57 -6.06 9.19 -14.70
N SER A 58 -5.78 8.73 -13.48
CA SER A 58 -5.31 9.60 -12.39
C SER A 58 -4.00 10.30 -12.74
N PHE A 59 -3.10 9.62 -13.45
CA PHE A 59 -1.84 10.20 -13.92
C PHE A 59 -2.05 11.32 -14.93
N TYR A 60 -3.00 11.19 -15.86
CA TYR A 60 -3.32 12.23 -16.85
C TYR A 60 -4.10 13.40 -16.24
N LEU A 61 -5.02 13.14 -15.32
CA LEU A 61 -5.86 14.17 -14.68
C LEU A 61 -5.15 14.92 -13.56
N SER A 62 -4.09 14.36 -13.00
CA SER A 62 -3.37 14.96 -11.87
C SER A 62 -2.72 16.27 -12.25
N LYS A 63 -3.00 17.31 -11.46
CA LYS A 63 -2.34 18.63 -11.58
C LYS A 63 -0.90 18.64 -11.09
N LYS A 64 -0.44 17.58 -10.44
CA LYS A 64 0.95 17.32 -9.98
C LYS A 64 1.64 18.46 -9.21
N ASN A 65 0.86 19.31 -8.53
CA ASN A 65 1.37 20.56 -7.93
C ASN A 65 1.60 20.47 -6.41
N ARG A 66 1.28 19.34 -5.78
CA ARG A 66 1.38 19.18 -4.34
C ARG A 66 2.48 18.20 -3.95
N ASP A 67 3.24 18.59 -2.94
CA ASP A 67 4.24 17.71 -2.30
C ASP A 67 3.62 16.94 -1.13
N ILE A 68 4.29 15.89 -0.67
CA ILE A 68 3.89 15.04 0.46
C ILE A 68 3.67 15.85 1.77
N PHE A 69 4.28 17.02 1.90
CA PHE A 69 4.13 17.89 3.07
C PHE A 69 2.75 18.57 3.16
N HIS A 70 1.98 18.57 2.08
CA HIS A 70 0.63 19.14 2.01
C HIS A 70 -0.48 18.12 2.33
N LEU A 71 -0.12 16.88 2.71
CA LEU A 71 -1.07 15.86 3.11
C LEU A 71 -1.70 16.21 4.47
N SER A 72 -2.98 16.55 4.44
CA SER A 72 -3.78 16.71 5.67
C SER A 72 -4.22 15.34 6.22
N ILE A 73 -4.65 15.33 7.47
CA ILE A 73 -5.22 14.14 8.12
C ILE A 73 -6.40 13.58 7.33
N LEU A 74 -7.27 14.46 6.84
CA LEU A 74 -8.45 14.07 6.05
C LEU A 74 -8.07 13.43 4.71
N MET A 75 -7.05 13.97 4.04
CA MET A 75 -6.50 13.37 2.81
C MET A 75 -5.90 11.99 3.08
N SER A 76 -5.20 11.83 4.20
CA SER A 76 -4.63 10.54 4.60
C SER A 76 -5.70 9.51 4.91
N LEU A 77 -6.79 9.92 5.58
CA LEU A 77 -7.95 9.07 5.82
C LEU A 77 -8.61 8.66 4.49
N PHE A 78 -8.78 9.61 3.56
CA PHE A 78 -9.31 9.32 2.23
C PHE A 78 -8.43 8.29 1.48
N ILE A 79 -7.10 8.47 1.49
CA ILE A 79 -6.16 7.49 0.90
C ILE A 79 -6.35 6.11 1.55
N GLY A 80 -6.49 6.08 2.88
CA GLY A 80 -6.74 4.84 3.62
C GLY A 80 -8.05 4.16 3.24
N CYS A 81 -9.14 4.92 3.06
CA CYS A 81 -10.41 4.39 2.57
C CYS A 81 -10.30 3.83 1.14
N VAL A 82 -9.61 4.54 0.26
CA VAL A 82 -9.36 4.06 -1.10
C VAL A 82 -8.46 2.81 -1.09
N GLN A 83 -7.50 2.74 -0.16
CA GLN A 83 -6.65 1.56 0.01
C GLN A 83 -7.43 0.28 0.33
N VAL A 84 -8.64 0.35 0.90
CA VAL A 84 -9.49 -0.83 1.14
C VAL A 84 -9.76 -1.60 -0.15
N PHE A 85 -9.86 -0.93 -1.30
CA PHE A 85 -10.00 -1.60 -2.60
C PHE A 85 -8.81 -2.51 -2.94
N ALA A 86 -7.67 -2.33 -2.30
CA ALA A 86 -6.52 -3.23 -2.47
C ALA A 86 -6.74 -4.64 -1.87
N LEU A 87 -7.82 -4.85 -1.12
CA LEU A 87 -8.27 -6.18 -0.67
C LEU A 87 -8.89 -6.97 -1.83
N ILE A 88 -9.31 -6.32 -2.91
CA ILE A 88 -9.82 -6.98 -4.11
C ILE A 88 -8.65 -7.69 -4.81
N PRO A 89 -8.77 -9.00 -5.08
CA PRO A 89 -7.75 -9.74 -5.79
C PRO A 89 -7.49 -9.15 -7.19
N GLY A 90 -6.20 -8.88 -7.49
CA GLY A 90 -5.82 -8.22 -8.73
C GLY A 90 -5.61 -6.71 -8.60
N ALA A 91 -6.18 -6.04 -7.61
CA ALA A 91 -5.88 -4.65 -7.33
C ALA A 91 -4.48 -4.51 -6.73
N SER A 92 -3.59 -3.83 -7.41
CA SER A 92 -2.26 -3.53 -6.88
C SER A 92 -2.37 -2.55 -5.71
N ARG A 93 -1.94 -2.95 -4.49
CA ARG A 93 -1.99 -2.08 -3.31
C ARG A 93 -1.26 -0.75 -3.54
N SER A 94 -0.03 -0.81 -4.02
CA SER A 94 0.74 0.41 -4.33
C SER A 94 0.07 1.22 -5.43
N GLY A 95 -0.46 0.56 -6.46
CA GLY A 95 -1.18 1.21 -7.55
C GLY A 95 -2.41 1.98 -7.07
N VAL A 96 -3.23 1.38 -6.21
CA VAL A 96 -4.43 2.02 -5.62
C VAL A 96 -4.06 3.23 -4.76
N VAL A 97 -3.00 3.13 -3.95
CA VAL A 97 -2.53 4.25 -3.12
C VAL A 97 -1.95 5.37 -3.98
N ILE A 98 -1.12 5.05 -4.98
CA ILE A 98 -0.57 6.05 -5.92
C ILE A 98 -1.70 6.76 -6.66
N MET A 99 -2.70 6.02 -7.14
CA MET A 99 -3.89 6.57 -7.79
C MET A 99 -4.61 7.58 -6.87
N ALA A 100 -4.88 7.20 -5.62
CA ALA A 100 -5.52 8.09 -4.65
C ALA A 100 -4.71 9.37 -4.39
N CYS A 101 -3.39 9.24 -4.24
CA CYS A 101 -2.48 10.39 -4.07
C CYS A 101 -2.48 11.32 -5.28
N LEU A 102 -2.45 10.75 -6.49
CA LEU A 102 -2.51 11.52 -7.74
C LEU A 102 -3.83 12.26 -7.90
N PHE A 103 -4.98 11.66 -7.56
CA PHE A 103 -6.27 12.35 -7.55
C PHE A 103 -6.31 13.52 -6.55
N LEU A 104 -5.60 13.43 -5.44
CA LEU A 104 -5.44 14.54 -4.49
C LEU A 104 -4.44 15.61 -4.97
N GLY A 105 -3.83 15.42 -6.15
CA GLY A 105 -2.93 16.36 -6.80
C GLY A 105 -1.47 16.26 -6.36
N LEU A 106 -1.07 15.17 -5.68
CA LEU A 106 0.34 14.93 -5.38
C LEU A 106 1.10 14.60 -6.67
N ASN A 107 2.40 14.93 -6.69
CA ASN A 107 3.27 14.48 -7.76
C ASN A 107 3.52 12.97 -7.69
N LEU A 108 3.91 12.34 -8.79
CA LEU A 108 4.12 10.90 -8.90
C LEU A 108 5.21 10.38 -7.94
N LYS A 109 6.28 11.16 -7.75
CA LYS A 109 7.41 10.83 -6.89
C LYS A 109 6.99 10.69 -5.43
N ASP A 110 6.27 11.69 -4.93
CA ASP A 110 5.78 11.70 -3.55
C ASP A 110 4.63 10.71 -3.33
N SER A 111 3.78 10.50 -4.34
CA SER A 111 2.74 9.48 -4.35
C SER A 111 3.34 8.07 -4.20
N SER A 112 4.36 7.75 -4.98
CA SER A 112 5.06 6.47 -4.90
C SER A 112 5.78 6.30 -3.56
N ARG A 113 6.45 7.35 -3.08
CA ARG A 113 7.12 7.34 -1.77
C ARG A 113 6.13 7.09 -0.63
N PHE A 114 4.99 7.77 -0.64
CA PHE A 114 3.94 7.58 0.36
C PHE A 114 3.38 6.16 0.29
N ALA A 115 3.12 5.62 -0.90
CA ALA A 115 2.61 4.28 -1.09
C ALA A 115 3.55 3.19 -0.54
N PHE A 116 4.86 3.31 -0.76
CA PHE A 116 5.84 2.37 -0.20
C PHE A 116 5.98 2.51 1.32
N LEU A 117 5.97 3.72 1.87
CA LEU A 117 5.98 3.92 3.31
C LEU A 117 4.71 3.38 3.99
N LEU A 118 3.55 3.57 3.36
CA LEU A 118 2.27 3.06 3.85
C LEU A 118 2.20 1.52 3.77
N ALA A 119 2.95 0.90 2.87
CA ALA A 119 3.04 -0.55 2.79
C ALA A 119 3.61 -1.19 4.07
N ILE A 120 4.54 -0.49 4.77
CA ILE A 120 5.18 -1.02 5.98
C ILE A 120 4.15 -1.32 7.09
N PRO A 121 3.38 -0.35 7.60
CA PRO A 121 2.41 -0.62 8.66
C PRO A 121 1.27 -1.55 8.20
N THR A 122 0.86 -1.49 6.94
CA THR A 122 -0.21 -2.35 6.42
C THR A 122 0.22 -3.81 6.28
N ILE A 123 1.45 -4.08 5.81
CA ILE A 123 1.98 -5.45 5.72
C ILE A 123 2.24 -6.02 7.12
N LEU A 124 2.76 -5.21 8.05
CA LEU A 124 2.94 -5.62 9.44
C LEU A 124 1.60 -5.97 10.09
N GLY A 125 0.55 -5.16 9.87
CA GLY A 125 -0.79 -5.47 10.35
C GLY A 125 -1.34 -6.78 9.79
N ALA A 126 -1.19 -7.01 8.49
CA ALA A 126 -1.58 -8.26 7.84
C ALA A 126 -0.79 -9.47 8.37
N LEU A 127 0.51 -9.30 8.63
CA LEU A 127 1.37 -10.35 9.21
C LEU A 127 0.93 -10.72 10.63
N ILE A 128 0.68 -9.72 11.49
CA ILE A 128 0.19 -9.95 12.86
C ILE A 128 -1.15 -10.70 12.82
N PHE A 129 -2.05 -10.31 11.93
CA PHE A 129 -3.33 -10.97 11.76
C PHE A 129 -3.15 -12.42 11.31
N LEU A 130 -2.30 -12.68 10.31
CA LEU A 130 -2.00 -14.02 9.81
C LEU A 130 -1.42 -14.92 10.90
N ILE A 131 -0.49 -14.42 11.71
CA ILE A 131 0.12 -15.17 12.83
C ILE A 131 -0.96 -15.51 13.86
N ALA A 132 -1.81 -14.55 14.23
CA ALA A 132 -2.87 -14.77 15.20
C ALA A 132 -3.87 -15.84 14.72
N ASP A 133 -4.28 -15.80 13.46
CA ASP A 133 -5.16 -16.78 12.85
C ASP A 133 -4.52 -18.19 12.80
N SER A 134 -3.25 -18.25 12.45
CA SER A 134 -2.51 -19.51 12.39
C SER A 134 -2.32 -20.19 13.76
N ILE A 135 -2.11 -19.40 14.81
CA ILE A 135 -2.07 -19.91 16.19
C ILE A 135 -3.44 -20.46 16.59
N ALA A 136 -4.52 -19.76 16.22
CA ALA A 136 -5.89 -20.20 16.53
C ALA A 136 -6.27 -21.50 15.79
N THR A 137 -5.72 -21.73 14.60
CA THR A 137 -6.00 -22.92 13.76
C THR A 137 -4.98 -24.05 13.94
N ASN A 138 -4.00 -23.90 14.85
CA ASN A 138 -2.91 -24.87 15.07
C ASN A 138 -2.16 -25.26 13.78
N LEU A 139 -1.99 -24.33 12.85
CA LEU A 139 -1.21 -24.56 11.65
C LEU A 139 0.29 -24.38 11.93
N ASP A 140 1.09 -25.39 11.58
CA ASP A 140 2.55 -25.31 11.64
C ASP A 140 3.07 -24.38 10.52
N ILE A 141 3.32 -23.11 10.91
CA ILE A 141 3.80 -22.09 9.97
C ILE A 141 5.33 -22.15 9.81
N LEU A 142 6.05 -22.63 10.83
CA LEU A 142 7.51 -22.61 10.87
C LEU A 142 8.11 -23.81 10.12
N ASN A 143 8.24 -23.68 8.82
CA ASN A 143 8.99 -24.65 8.01
C ASN A 143 10.14 -23.98 7.24
N ALA A 144 11.13 -24.77 6.83
CA ALA A 144 12.30 -24.28 6.11
C ALA A 144 11.91 -23.56 4.79
N GLN A 145 10.85 -24.00 4.14
CA GLN A 145 10.35 -23.42 2.90
C GLN A 145 9.87 -21.98 3.10
N LEU A 146 9.17 -21.70 4.22
CA LEU A 146 8.71 -20.37 4.56
C LEU A 146 9.90 -19.42 4.84
N PHE A 147 10.93 -19.92 5.54
CA PHE A 147 12.13 -19.14 5.83
C PHE A 147 12.89 -18.76 4.55
N VAL A 148 13.09 -19.70 3.65
CA VAL A 148 13.72 -19.45 2.34
C VAL A 148 12.88 -18.47 1.53
N GLY A 149 11.55 -18.67 1.49
CA GLY A 149 10.62 -17.75 0.80
C GLY A 149 10.66 -16.32 1.38
N PHE A 150 10.76 -16.18 2.70
CA PHE A 150 10.90 -14.88 3.35
C PHE A 150 12.19 -14.16 2.96
N ILE A 151 13.35 -14.84 3.02
CA ILE A 151 14.65 -14.24 2.66
C ILE A 151 14.67 -13.83 1.19
N THR A 152 14.25 -14.73 0.29
CA THR A 152 14.26 -14.46 -1.15
C THR A 152 13.31 -13.31 -1.52
N SER A 153 12.10 -13.28 -0.98
CA SER A 153 11.15 -12.19 -1.24
C SER A 153 11.65 -10.85 -0.68
N ALA A 154 12.27 -10.85 0.51
CA ALA A 154 12.84 -9.64 1.09
C ALA A 154 13.98 -9.07 0.24
N LEU A 155 14.89 -9.92 -0.26
CA LEU A 155 15.98 -9.49 -1.14
C LEU A 155 15.45 -8.93 -2.47
N VAL A 156 14.53 -9.66 -3.12
CA VAL A 156 13.93 -9.21 -4.38
C VAL A 156 13.19 -7.89 -4.20
N ALA A 157 12.38 -7.76 -3.15
CA ALA A 157 11.66 -6.52 -2.85
C ALA A 157 12.63 -5.35 -2.62
N PHE A 158 13.70 -5.55 -1.85
CA PHE A 158 14.70 -4.53 -1.58
C PHE A 158 15.33 -4.00 -2.88
N PHE A 159 15.80 -4.88 -3.74
CA PHE A 159 16.42 -4.47 -5.01
C PHE A 159 15.40 -3.82 -5.94
N THR A 160 14.20 -4.38 -6.06
CA THR A 160 13.14 -3.83 -6.92
C THR A 160 12.75 -2.41 -6.50
N ILE A 161 12.51 -2.19 -5.21
CA ILE A 161 12.15 -0.86 -4.69
C ILE A 161 13.31 0.12 -4.89
N LYS A 162 14.55 -0.30 -4.61
CA LYS A 162 15.75 0.53 -4.80
C LYS A 162 15.88 0.98 -6.25
N TYR A 163 15.80 0.06 -7.21
CA TYR A 163 15.92 0.38 -8.63
C TYR A 163 14.72 1.20 -9.13
N PHE A 164 13.52 0.88 -8.71
CA PHE A 164 12.32 1.64 -9.07
C PHE A 164 12.42 3.10 -8.59
N LEU A 165 12.78 3.31 -7.33
CA LEU A 165 12.98 4.67 -6.83
C LEU A 165 14.12 5.38 -7.54
N CYS A 166 15.23 4.71 -7.81
CA CYS A 166 16.34 5.28 -8.58
C CYS A 166 15.85 5.76 -9.95
N LEU A 167 15.12 4.93 -10.68
CA LEU A 167 14.55 5.29 -11.99
C LEU A 167 13.61 6.49 -11.88
N LEU A 168 12.73 6.51 -10.87
CA LEU A 168 11.78 7.59 -10.63
C LEU A 168 12.47 8.93 -10.30
N TYR A 169 13.67 8.89 -9.66
CA TYR A 169 14.43 10.08 -9.30
C TYR A 169 15.35 10.57 -10.42
N THR A 170 15.72 9.70 -11.36
CA THR A 170 16.60 10.03 -12.51
C THR A 170 15.83 10.36 -13.78
N SER A 171 14.53 10.03 -13.85
CA SER A 171 13.67 10.41 -14.98
C SER A 171 13.39 11.92 -14.93
N PRO A 172 13.63 12.67 -16.03
CA PRO A 172 13.41 14.12 -16.15
C PRO A 172 11.94 14.49 -15.97
#